data_c3effcf1019ba115ea479df035d2c1c6
#
_entry.id   c3effcf1019ba115ea479df035d2c1c6
#
_cell.length_a   1.000
_cell.length_b   1.000
_cell.length_c   1.000
_cell.angle_alpha   90.00
_cell.angle_beta   90.00
_cell.angle_gamma   90.00
#
_symmetry.space_group_name_H-M   'P 1'
#
loop_
_entity.id
_entity.type
_entity.pdbx_description
1 polymer ?
#
loop_
_entity_poly.entity_id
_entity_poly.type
_entity_poly.pdbx_seq_one_letter_code
_entity_poly.pdbx_strand_id
1 'polypeptide(L)'
;MKKIFILFSLLFTLTVNAASHKELPAKGNLSLQVFNNANVRFLPDKYPSFSEADSDGIIHLVNGRIILKKIQIPDYQRDVTVSVKVKVASNGDRWDKSGSCFVLPKHSAINLLSIAQGKKKFPEVDSLKLENMIGIVPGKDYLPTIELMRFMTPFGVGYYSQNDDSLSSKRRPVYIPKWEQCVQWEQDITDLYPALTGEVYVGIFIDTWTAEGYVASMELNVKETPVPCEKLIRRHVEPLMNTVYYIGQTYPDIFARKSVSADFVLPKNAKNVRLKYIVTGHGGHSGGDEFVPKKNILSIDGKEVYSFIPWRDDCASFRRFNPATGVWLVKRLAAYIAEDGYKVKDVEEPLASSDLSRSNWCPGSDVAPEEICLKDLQAGKHTFTVSIPNAQVANGEELNHWLVSAYLVWDE
;
A
#
# COMPACT_ATOMS: atom_id res chain seq x y z
N MET A 1 -80.17 -42.73 -29.06
CA MET A 1 -79.55 -42.60 -27.69
C MET A 1 -78.14 -42.11 -27.89
N LYS A 2 -77.95 -40.80 -27.70
CA LYS A 2 -76.60 -40.17 -27.78
C LYS A 2 -76.09 -39.95 -26.31
N LYS A 3 -75.02 -40.61 -25.99
CA LYS A 3 -74.34 -40.39 -24.68
C LYS A 3 -73.40 -39.16 -24.77
N ILE A 4 -73.65 -38.14 -23.93
CA ILE A 4 -72.82 -36.96 -23.76
C ILE A 4 -71.79 -37.29 -22.68
N PHE A 5 -70.49 -37.24 -23.05
CA PHE A 5 -69.40 -37.29 -22.10
C PHE A 5 -69.07 -35.86 -21.70
N ILE A 6 -69.23 -35.56 -20.42
CA ILE A 6 -68.77 -34.28 -19.82
C ILE A 6 -67.35 -34.49 -19.28
N LEU A 7 -66.40 -33.79 -19.87
CA LEU A 7 -64.98 -33.76 -19.44
C LEU A 7 -64.82 -32.65 -18.40
N PHE A 8 -64.58 -33.04 -17.13
CA PHE A 8 -64.25 -32.11 -16.09
C PHE A 8 -62.70 -31.78 -16.20
N SER A 9 -62.37 -30.56 -16.62
CA SER A 9 -61.01 -30.05 -16.60
C SER A 9 -60.73 -29.47 -15.22
N LEU A 10 -59.89 -30.16 -14.45
CA LEU A 10 -59.36 -29.63 -13.18
C LEU A 10 -58.24 -28.65 -13.49
N LEU A 11 -58.50 -27.35 -13.36
CA LEU A 11 -57.44 -26.31 -13.38
C LEU A 11 -56.73 -26.34 -12.04
N PHE A 12 -55.49 -26.87 -12.01
CA PHE A 12 -54.57 -26.68 -10.90
C PHE A 12 -53.93 -25.29 -11.03
N THR A 13 -54.36 -24.32 -10.25
CA THR A 13 -53.64 -23.04 -10.07
C THR A 13 -52.48 -23.29 -9.16
N LEU A 14 -51.28 -23.38 -9.72
CA LEU A 14 -50.02 -23.27 -9.00
C LEU A 14 -49.88 -21.81 -8.54
N THR A 15 -50.20 -21.55 -7.28
CA THR A 15 -49.76 -20.30 -6.62
C THR A 15 -48.26 -20.40 -6.34
N VAL A 16 -47.48 -19.81 -7.22
CA VAL A 16 -46.06 -19.54 -6.94
C VAL A 16 -46.05 -18.47 -5.84
N ASN A 17 -45.77 -18.88 -4.61
CA ASN A 17 -45.41 -17.95 -3.55
C ASN A 17 -44.07 -17.32 -3.95
N ALA A 18 -44.10 -16.16 -4.60
CA ALA A 18 -42.95 -15.29 -4.69
C ALA A 18 -42.60 -14.85 -3.25
N ALA A 19 -41.60 -15.48 -2.68
CA ALA A 19 -41.00 -14.96 -1.46
C ALA A 19 -40.64 -13.51 -1.76
N SER A 20 -41.25 -12.56 -1.05
CA SER A 20 -40.88 -11.15 -1.14
C SER A 20 -39.47 -11.00 -0.63
N HIS A 21 -38.50 -10.99 -1.53
CA HIS A 21 -37.15 -10.62 -1.18
C HIS A 21 -37.19 -9.20 -0.59
N LYS A 22 -36.92 -9.09 0.72
CA LYS A 22 -36.86 -7.80 1.40
C LYS A 22 -35.64 -7.10 0.86
N GLU A 23 -35.82 -6.12 -0.01
CA GLU A 23 -34.71 -5.33 -0.53
C GLU A 23 -33.93 -4.69 0.62
N LEU A 24 -32.61 -4.91 0.64
CA LEU A 24 -31.74 -4.25 1.61
C LEU A 24 -31.71 -2.75 1.33
N PRO A 25 -31.83 -1.90 2.37
CA PRO A 25 -31.86 -0.44 2.18
C PRO A 25 -30.57 0.06 1.55
N ALA A 26 -30.70 0.87 0.51
CA ALA A 26 -29.57 1.56 -0.10
C ALA A 26 -29.12 2.74 0.77
N LYS A 27 -27.82 2.95 0.90
CA LYS A 27 -27.22 4.12 1.56
C LYS A 27 -26.64 5.13 0.58
N GLY A 28 -26.51 4.71 -0.69
CA GLY A 28 -25.93 5.52 -1.75
C GLY A 28 -24.40 5.58 -1.73
N ASN A 29 -23.84 6.21 -2.73
CA ASN A 29 -22.39 6.36 -2.84
C ASN A 29 -21.86 7.40 -1.85
N LEU A 30 -20.63 7.20 -1.38
CA LEU A 30 -19.90 8.13 -0.53
C LEU A 30 -18.58 8.52 -1.21
N SER A 31 -18.32 9.82 -1.32
CA SER A 31 -16.97 10.35 -1.60
C SER A 31 -16.54 11.18 -0.40
N LEU A 32 -15.46 10.77 0.25
CA LEU A 32 -14.95 11.39 1.47
C LEU A 32 -13.55 11.95 1.23
N GLN A 33 -13.43 13.28 1.22
CA GLN A 33 -12.14 13.96 1.25
C GLN A 33 -11.56 13.86 2.67
N VAL A 34 -10.62 12.95 2.88
CA VAL A 34 -9.98 12.73 4.18
C VAL A 34 -8.97 13.84 4.48
N PHE A 35 -8.02 14.01 3.56
CA PHE A 35 -7.04 15.10 3.60
C PHE A 35 -7.13 15.93 2.33
N ASN A 36 -7.03 17.25 2.47
CA ASN A 36 -7.05 18.19 1.35
C ASN A 36 -5.81 19.09 1.44
N ASN A 37 -4.81 18.82 0.60
CA ASN A 37 -3.54 19.55 0.58
C ASN A 37 -2.88 19.68 1.98
N ALA A 38 -2.95 18.61 2.77
CA ALA A 38 -2.37 18.60 4.10
C ALA A 38 -0.85 18.47 4.04
N ASN A 39 -0.13 19.15 4.94
CA ASN A 39 1.32 19.10 5.01
C ASN A 39 1.78 17.83 5.74
N VAL A 40 2.69 17.08 5.11
CA VAL A 40 3.44 15.96 5.71
C VAL A 40 4.92 16.34 5.67
N ARG A 41 5.54 16.57 6.85
CA ARG A 41 6.89 17.14 6.95
C ARG A 41 7.56 16.80 8.27
N PHE A 42 8.87 16.92 8.36
CA PHE A 42 9.62 16.78 9.59
C PHE A 42 9.86 18.16 10.22
N LEU A 43 9.11 18.48 11.27
CA LEU A 43 9.19 19.78 11.94
C LEU A 43 9.04 19.61 13.46
N PRO A 44 10.09 19.10 14.16
CA PRO A 44 10.02 18.75 15.59
C PRO A 44 9.62 19.93 16.50
N ASP A 45 10.06 21.15 16.17
CA ASP A 45 9.74 22.35 16.96
C ASP A 45 8.24 22.68 16.97
N LYS A 46 7.52 22.30 15.91
CA LYS A 46 6.07 22.52 15.79
C LYS A 46 5.26 21.27 16.13
N TYR A 47 5.73 20.13 15.73
CA TYR A 47 5.06 18.83 15.90
C TYR A 47 5.97 17.90 16.73
N PRO A 48 5.71 17.73 18.02
CA PRO A 48 6.39 16.71 18.83
C PRO A 48 6.03 15.29 18.35
N SER A 49 6.41 14.27 19.08
CA SER A 49 6.05 12.87 18.76
C SER A 49 4.54 12.66 18.62
N PHE A 50 3.74 13.47 19.31
CA PHE A 50 2.27 13.53 19.23
C PHE A 50 1.79 14.98 19.37
N SER A 51 0.81 15.38 18.55
CA SER A 51 0.05 16.63 18.68
C SER A 51 -1.44 16.32 18.67
N GLU A 52 -2.21 17.05 19.46
CA GLU A 52 -3.69 16.99 19.39
C GLU A 52 -4.18 17.43 17.99
N ALA A 53 -5.44 17.08 17.70
CA ALA A 53 -6.06 17.44 16.43
C ALA A 53 -6.11 18.97 16.25
N ASP A 54 -5.70 19.42 15.07
CA ASP A 54 -5.83 20.82 14.65
C ASP A 54 -7.27 21.19 14.27
N SER A 55 -7.47 22.40 13.76
CA SER A 55 -8.79 22.90 13.32
C SER A 55 -9.44 22.06 12.23
N ASP A 56 -8.64 21.33 11.44
CA ASP A 56 -9.11 20.44 10.37
C ASP A 56 -9.32 19.00 10.86
N GLY A 57 -9.11 18.76 12.17
CA GLY A 57 -9.20 17.45 12.80
C GLY A 57 -8.00 16.54 12.49
N ILE A 58 -6.88 17.11 12.06
CA ILE A 58 -5.66 16.39 11.72
C ILE A 58 -4.76 16.28 12.95
N ILE A 59 -4.42 15.05 13.32
CA ILE A 59 -3.45 14.71 14.34
C ILE A 59 -2.10 14.52 13.68
N HIS A 60 -1.05 15.14 14.22
CA HIS A 60 0.32 14.98 13.72
C HIS A 60 1.11 14.07 14.65
N LEU A 61 1.76 13.04 14.10
CA LEU A 61 2.62 12.10 14.81
C LEU A 61 4.04 12.15 14.23
N VAL A 62 5.01 11.70 15.05
CA VAL A 62 6.40 11.50 14.63
C VAL A 62 6.96 12.78 13.98
N ASN A 63 6.85 13.88 14.72
CA ASN A 63 7.34 15.20 14.29
C ASN A 63 6.71 15.71 12.98
N GLY A 64 5.46 15.29 12.68
CA GLY A 64 4.70 15.70 11.49
C GLY A 64 4.87 14.83 10.25
N ARG A 65 5.67 13.76 10.32
CA ARG A 65 5.82 12.78 9.21
C ARG A 65 4.60 11.90 9.01
N ILE A 66 3.74 11.80 10.01
CA ILE A 66 2.42 11.15 9.93
C ILE A 66 1.34 12.18 10.17
N ILE A 67 0.36 12.19 9.30
CA ILE A 67 -0.92 12.84 9.52
C ILE A 67 -2.00 11.78 9.69
N LEU A 68 -2.87 11.96 10.70
CA LEU A 68 -3.90 10.99 11.04
C LEU A 68 -5.22 11.72 11.24
N LYS A 69 -6.32 11.16 10.76
CA LYS A 69 -7.66 11.73 10.90
C LYS A 69 -8.68 10.67 11.24
N LYS A 70 -9.59 11.02 12.14
CA LYS A 70 -10.75 10.21 12.48
C LYS A 70 -11.83 10.40 11.43
N ILE A 71 -12.35 9.29 10.91
CA ILE A 71 -13.41 9.29 9.90
C ILE A 71 -14.52 8.33 10.30
N GLN A 72 -15.69 8.50 9.66
CA GLN A 72 -16.84 7.64 9.80
C GLN A 72 -17.29 7.15 8.44
N ILE A 73 -17.24 5.83 8.21
CA ILE A 73 -17.76 5.20 7.00
C ILE A 73 -19.01 4.38 7.36
N PRO A 74 -20.14 4.55 6.65
CA PRO A 74 -21.35 3.79 6.91
C PRO A 74 -21.14 2.28 6.76
N ASP A 75 -21.84 1.50 7.58
CA ASP A 75 -21.95 0.06 7.41
C ASP A 75 -22.99 -0.25 6.34
N TYR A 76 -22.53 -0.54 5.11
CA TYR A 76 -23.40 -0.83 3.97
C TYR A 76 -24.00 -2.22 4.10
N GLN A 77 -25.29 -2.33 3.73
CA GLN A 77 -26.04 -3.59 3.73
C GLN A 77 -26.06 -4.24 2.33
N ARG A 78 -25.43 -3.61 1.35
CA ARG A 78 -25.22 -4.11 -0.02
C ARG A 78 -23.73 -4.20 -0.28
N ASP A 79 -23.35 -4.96 -1.30
CA ASP A 79 -21.95 -4.99 -1.73
C ASP A 79 -21.49 -3.59 -2.17
N VAL A 80 -20.25 -3.30 -1.87
CA VAL A 80 -19.61 -2.03 -2.23
C VAL A 80 -18.31 -2.29 -2.96
N THR A 81 -17.91 -1.33 -3.79
CA THR A 81 -16.53 -1.17 -4.23
C THR A 81 -15.93 0.05 -3.53
N VAL A 82 -14.68 -0.07 -3.11
CA VAL A 82 -13.99 1.00 -2.39
C VAL A 82 -12.68 1.30 -3.10
N SER A 83 -12.43 2.58 -3.42
CA SER A 83 -11.14 3.03 -3.90
C SER A 83 -10.54 4.09 -2.98
N VAL A 84 -9.21 4.11 -2.90
CA VAL A 84 -8.43 5.18 -2.30
C VAL A 84 -7.71 5.94 -3.40
N LYS A 85 -7.85 7.26 -3.40
CA LYS A 85 -7.18 8.16 -4.32
C LYS A 85 -6.25 9.07 -3.54
N VAL A 86 -4.99 9.11 -3.93
CA VAL A 86 -3.94 9.88 -3.26
C VAL A 86 -3.26 10.78 -4.26
N LYS A 87 -3.06 12.05 -3.88
CA LYS A 87 -2.33 13.05 -4.65
C LYS A 87 -1.21 13.61 -3.79
N VAL A 88 0.00 13.68 -4.34
CA VAL A 88 1.17 14.19 -3.64
C VAL A 88 1.93 15.18 -4.52
N ALA A 89 2.41 16.26 -3.90
CA ALA A 89 3.37 17.18 -4.48
C ALA A 89 4.45 17.50 -3.46
N SER A 90 5.68 17.70 -3.91
CA SER A 90 6.75 18.24 -3.06
C SER A 90 6.42 19.69 -2.66
N ASN A 91 6.72 20.02 -1.41
CA ASN A 91 6.70 21.40 -0.90
C ASN A 91 8.13 21.94 -0.67
N GLY A 92 9.15 21.23 -1.23
CA GLY A 92 10.57 21.58 -1.13
C GLY A 92 11.48 20.36 -0.88
N ASP A 93 10.96 19.24 -0.35
CA ASP A 93 11.72 17.98 -0.31
C ASP A 93 11.95 17.49 -1.74
N ARG A 94 13.20 17.33 -2.13
CA ARG A 94 13.60 16.98 -3.50
C ARG A 94 13.72 15.46 -3.73
N TRP A 95 13.72 14.65 -2.67
CA TRP A 95 14.08 13.25 -2.73
C TRP A 95 12.86 12.35 -2.97
N ASP A 96 13.09 11.17 -3.49
CA ASP A 96 12.14 10.07 -3.48
C ASP A 96 12.04 9.49 -2.06
N LYS A 97 10.82 9.37 -1.57
CA LYS A 97 10.53 8.90 -0.21
C LYS A 97 9.47 7.81 -0.23
N SER A 98 9.62 6.80 0.61
CA SER A 98 8.55 5.86 0.83
C SER A 98 7.37 6.54 1.51
N GLY A 99 6.18 6.23 1.02
CA GLY A 99 4.91 6.71 1.56
C GLY A 99 3.90 5.59 1.72
N SER A 100 3.01 5.73 2.68
CA SER A 100 1.98 4.76 2.98
C SER A 100 0.69 5.45 3.41
N CYS A 101 -0.43 5.06 2.80
CA CYS A 101 -1.75 5.33 3.35
C CYS A 101 -2.19 4.11 4.15
N PHE A 102 -2.77 4.32 5.32
CA PHE A 102 -3.08 3.23 6.23
C PHE A 102 -4.32 3.49 7.08
N VAL A 103 -4.86 2.42 7.65
CA VAL A 103 -5.92 2.45 8.66
C VAL A 103 -5.45 1.75 9.93
N LEU A 104 -5.79 2.32 11.09
CA LEU A 104 -5.53 1.68 12.39
C LEU A 104 -6.55 0.57 12.64
N PRO A 105 -6.12 -0.65 13.05
CA PRO A 105 -7.04 -1.75 13.36
C PRO A 105 -8.01 -1.40 14.47
N LYS A 106 -9.31 -1.64 14.26
CA LYS A 106 -10.40 -1.27 15.20
C LYS A 106 -10.32 -1.99 16.55
N HIS A 107 -9.93 -3.25 16.52
CA HIS A 107 -9.97 -4.14 17.69
C HIS A 107 -8.61 -4.26 18.39
N SER A 108 -7.72 -3.31 18.15
CA SER A 108 -6.40 -3.27 18.75
C SER A 108 -6.38 -2.20 19.86
N ALA A 109 -6.26 -2.63 21.11
CA ALA A 109 -6.12 -1.71 22.24
C ALA A 109 -4.77 -0.96 22.21
N ILE A 110 -3.78 -1.56 21.56
CA ILE A 110 -2.47 -0.99 21.29
C ILE A 110 -2.40 -0.67 19.80
N ASN A 111 -2.22 0.60 19.46
CA ASN A 111 -2.08 1.08 18.09
C ASN A 111 -1.15 2.30 18.05
N LEU A 112 -0.79 2.76 16.84
CA LEU A 112 0.14 3.86 16.66
C LEU A 112 -0.27 5.12 17.45
N LEU A 113 -1.56 5.45 17.48
CA LEU A 113 -2.05 6.64 18.18
C LEU A 113 -1.86 6.51 19.70
N SER A 114 -2.25 5.36 20.29
CA SER A 114 -2.12 5.12 21.73
C SER A 114 -0.65 5.08 22.18
N ILE A 115 0.24 4.62 21.30
CA ILE A 115 1.71 4.61 21.53
C ILE A 115 2.26 6.03 21.43
N ALA A 116 1.91 6.78 20.39
CA ALA A 116 2.35 8.17 20.22
C ALA A 116 1.91 9.07 21.37
N GLN A 117 0.72 8.81 21.93
CA GLN A 117 0.21 9.50 23.12
C GLN A 117 0.93 9.10 24.42
N GLY A 118 1.82 8.12 24.39
CA GLY A 118 2.46 7.57 25.58
C GLY A 118 1.53 6.75 26.50
N LYS A 119 0.29 6.46 26.05
CA LYS A 119 -0.72 5.70 26.82
C LYS A 119 -0.47 4.20 26.81
N LYS A 120 0.16 3.71 25.75
CA LYS A 120 0.47 2.30 25.54
C LYS A 120 1.92 2.14 25.04
N LYS A 121 2.42 0.92 25.16
CA LYS A 121 3.69 0.48 24.56
C LYS A 121 3.41 -0.72 23.67
N PHE A 122 4.28 -0.96 22.71
CA PHE A 122 4.24 -2.20 21.93
C PHE A 122 4.33 -3.40 22.89
N PRO A 123 3.64 -4.51 22.59
CA PRO A 123 3.78 -5.73 23.38
C PRO A 123 5.23 -6.21 23.35
N GLU A 124 5.65 -6.84 24.43
CA GLU A 124 6.92 -7.56 24.48
C GLU A 124 6.90 -8.66 23.41
N VAL A 125 8.01 -8.84 22.72
CA VAL A 125 8.20 -9.87 21.73
C VAL A 125 9.02 -11.01 22.32
N ASP A 126 8.75 -12.23 21.83
CA ASP A 126 9.59 -13.38 22.15
C ASP A 126 10.98 -13.17 21.51
N SER A 127 11.96 -12.83 22.35
CA SER A 127 13.32 -12.56 21.91
C SER A 127 14.00 -13.73 21.20
N LEU A 128 13.53 -14.96 21.42
CA LEU A 128 14.03 -16.12 20.71
C LEU A 128 13.50 -16.22 19.29
N LYS A 129 12.24 -15.78 19.08
CA LYS A 129 11.59 -15.81 17.76
C LYS A 129 11.78 -14.51 16.99
N LEU A 130 11.66 -13.40 17.67
CA LEU A 130 11.49 -12.07 17.07
C LEU A 130 12.34 -11.01 17.76
N GLU A 131 13.58 -11.31 18.06
CA GLU A 131 14.50 -10.39 18.70
C GLU A 131 14.36 -8.97 18.11
N ASN A 132 13.99 -8.02 18.96
CA ASN A 132 13.80 -6.61 18.63
C ASN A 132 12.72 -6.26 17.57
N MET A 133 11.78 -7.13 17.25
CA MET A 133 10.74 -6.91 16.23
C MET A 133 9.46 -6.30 16.82
N ILE A 134 9.58 -5.17 17.43
CA ILE A 134 8.47 -4.49 18.07
C ILE A 134 7.48 -3.95 17.03
N GLY A 135 6.21 -4.37 17.11
CA GLY A 135 5.13 -3.82 16.31
C GLY A 135 5.06 -4.27 14.85
N ILE A 136 5.80 -5.31 14.48
CA ILE A 136 5.84 -5.83 13.10
C ILE A 136 4.77 -6.90 12.86
N VAL A 137 4.54 -7.77 13.86
CA VAL A 137 3.56 -8.87 13.80
C VAL A 137 2.51 -8.73 14.89
N PRO A 138 1.36 -9.44 14.81
CA PRO A 138 0.36 -9.45 15.86
C PRO A 138 0.94 -9.84 17.23
N GLY A 139 0.43 -9.24 18.29
CA GLY A 139 0.80 -9.53 19.66
C GLY A 139 -0.39 -9.34 20.60
N LYS A 140 -0.18 -9.48 21.90
CA LYS A 140 -1.25 -9.30 22.88
C LYS A 140 -1.83 -7.90 22.77
N ASP A 141 -3.11 -7.80 22.49
CA ASP A 141 -3.87 -6.55 22.34
C ASP A 141 -3.35 -5.61 21.23
N TYR A 142 -2.51 -6.15 20.32
CA TYR A 142 -1.89 -5.43 19.21
C TYR A 142 -2.10 -6.14 17.89
N LEU A 143 -2.50 -5.38 16.87
CA LEU A 143 -2.50 -5.79 15.47
C LEU A 143 -1.67 -4.79 14.66
N PRO A 144 -0.89 -5.25 13.68
CA PRO A 144 -0.17 -4.37 12.77
C PRO A 144 -1.11 -3.43 12.02
N THR A 145 -0.65 -2.23 11.74
CA THR A 145 -1.36 -1.26 10.90
C THR A 145 -1.64 -1.86 9.52
N ILE A 146 -2.87 -1.66 9.01
CA ILE A 146 -3.29 -2.14 7.70
C ILE A 146 -2.98 -1.07 6.66
N GLU A 147 -2.14 -1.41 5.71
CA GLU A 147 -1.77 -0.52 4.62
C GLU A 147 -2.84 -0.52 3.52
N LEU A 148 -3.36 0.66 3.18
CA LEU A 148 -4.35 0.86 2.12
C LEU A 148 -3.69 1.05 0.75
N MET A 149 -2.55 1.75 0.73
CA MET A 149 -1.77 2.02 -0.48
C MET A 149 -0.33 2.33 -0.08
N ARG A 150 0.63 1.69 -0.74
CA ARG A 150 2.03 2.10 -0.74
C ARG A 150 2.33 2.91 -1.98
N PHE A 151 3.13 3.95 -1.82
CA PHE A 151 3.62 4.77 -2.93
C PHE A 151 5.04 5.27 -2.67
N MET A 152 5.68 5.71 -3.75
CA MET A 152 6.97 6.39 -3.67
C MET A 152 6.81 7.81 -4.19
N THR A 153 7.23 8.79 -3.39
CA THR A 153 7.23 10.17 -3.87
C THR A 153 8.25 10.32 -4.99
N PRO A 154 7.96 11.12 -6.02
CA PRO A 154 8.94 11.40 -7.04
C PRO A 154 9.94 12.48 -6.58
N PHE A 155 11.05 12.62 -7.31
CA PHE A 155 12.05 13.65 -7.08
C PHE A 155 11.50 15.07 -7.35
N GLY A 156 10.91 15.67 -6.32
CA GLY A 156 10.57 17.08 -6.28
C GLY A 156 9.44 17.56 -7.16
N VAL A 157 8.51 16.68 -7.60
CA VAL A 157 7.34 17.06 -8.39
C VAL A 157 6.55 18.19 -7.73
N GLY A 158 6.12 19.15 -8.50
CA GLY A 158 5.41 20.34 -8.00
C GLY A 158 6.35 21.51 -7.72
N TYR A 159 7.06 21.47 -6.61
CA TYR A 159 7.97 22.55 -6.23
C TYR A 159 9.06 22.81 -7.29
N TYR A 160 9.79 21.76 -7.68
CA TYR A 160 10.85 21.86 -8.69
C TYR A 160 10.34 21.82 -10.12
N SER A 161 9.08 21.52 -10.34
CA SER A 161 8.46 21.56 -11.66
C SER A 161 8.26 22.99 -12.19
N GLN A 162 8.21 23.96 -11.28
CA GLN A 162 7.97 25.37 -11.60
C GLN A 162 9.27 26.18 -11.75
N ASN A 163 10.34 25.74 -11.09
CA ASN A 163 11.64 26.45 -11.07
C ASN A 163 12.58 25.92 -12.15
N ASP A 164 12.12 25.83 -13.37
CA ASP A 164 12.66 25.02 -14.45
C ASP A 164 14.03 25.49 -15.00
N ASP A 165 14.34 26.78 -14.98
CA ASP A 165 15.37 27.31 -15.87
C ASP A 165 16.82 26.96 -15.49
N SER A 166 17.12 26.73 -14.23
CA SER A 166 18.49 26.48 -13.78
C SER A 166 18.86 24.98 -13.72
N LEU A 167 17.89 24.11 -13.49
CA LEU A 167 18.12 22.68 -13.34
C LEU A 167 17.87 21.90 -14.64
N SER A 168 16.82 22.22 -15.38
CA SER A 168 16.50 21.55 -16.64
C SER A 168 17.53 21.83 -17.74
N SER A 169 18.08 23.05 -17.78
CA SER A 169 19.11 23.42 -18.77
C SER A 169 20.41 22.62 -18.58
N LYS A 170 20.75 22.21 -17.35
CA LYS A 170 21.93 21.39 -17.01
C LYS A 170 21.70 19.90 -17.14
N ARG A 171 20.42 19.46 -17.26
CA ARG A 171 20.02 18.05 -17.27
C ARG A 171 19.46 17.62 -18.60
N ARG A 172 19.80 18.33 -19.62
CA ARG A 172 19.26 18.25 -20.98
C ARG A 172 19.56 17.01 -21.76
N PRO A 173 19.90 15.92 -21.46
CA PRO A 173 19.69 14.88 -22.44
C PRO A 173 18.36 14.16 -22.28
N VAL A 174 17.62 14.42 -21.20
CA VAL A 174 16.29 13.85 -21.08
C VAL A 174 15.27 14.93 -21.38
N TYR A 175 14.80 14.92 -22.62
CA TYR A 175 13.79 15.87 -23.07
C TYR A 175 12.45 15.57 -22.40
N ILE A 176 12.07 16.41 -21.46
CA ILE A 176 10.73 16.46 -20.89
C ILE A 176 10.15 17.83 -21.26
N PRO A 177 9.13 17.87 -22.13
CA PRO A 177 8.57 19.14 -22.61
C PRO A 177 7.83 19.91 -21.51
N LYS A 178 7.30 19.16 -20.52
CA LYS A 178 6.58 19.73 -19.39
C LYS A 178 6.62 18.77 -18.21
N TRP A 179 7.05 19.29 -17.06
CA TRP A 179 6.99 18.56 -15.80
C TRP A 179 5.57 18.54 -15.24
N GLU A 180 5.17 17.42 -14.68
CA GLU A 180 3.92 17.33 -13.94
C GLU A 180 3.99 18.16 -12.65
N GLN A 181 2.83 18.65 -12.19
CA GLN A 181 2.74 19.49 -10.99
C GLN A 181 2.46 18.68 -9.72
N CYS A 182 2.04 17.45 -9.86
CA CYS A 182 1.78 16.49 -8.78
C CYS A 182 1.77 15.08 -9.36
N VAL A 183 1.86 14.09 -8.49
CA VAL A 183 1.57 12.70 -8.82
C VAL A 183 0.26 12.31 -8.17
N GLN A 184 -0.49 11.43 -8.82
CA GLN A 184 -1.76 10.92 -8.31
C GLN A 184 -1.90 9.44 -8.61
N TRP A 185 -2.37 8.69 -7.64
CA TRP A 185 -2.65 7.26 -7.74
C TRP A 185 -4.07 6.97 -7.28
N GLU A 186 -4.63 5.89 -7.78
CA GLU A 186 -5.91 5.35 -7.32
C GLU A 186 -5.81 3.82 -7.30
N GLN A 187 -6.18 3.21 -6.16
CA GLN A 187 -6.21 1.76 -6.00
C GLN A 187 -7.56 1.29 -5.52
N ASP A 188 -7.99 0.12 -6.02
CA ASP A 188 -9.12 -0.63 -5.47
C ASP A 188 -8.69 -1.25 -4.14
N ILE A 189 -9.40 -0.88 -3.08
CA ILE A 189 -9.21 -1.39 -1.72
C ILE A 189 -10.50 -2.03 -1.19
N THR A 190 -11.34 -2.53 -2.07
CA THR A 190 -12.64 -3.14 -1.73
C THR A 190 -12.50 -4.24 -0.68
N ASP A 191 -11.44 -5.03 -0.75
CA ASP A 191 -11.15 -6.07 0.23
C ASP A 191 -10.91 -5.53 1.64
N LEU A 192 -10.50 -4.28 1.77
CA LEU A 192 -10.22 -3.60 3.03
C LEU A 192 -11.44 -2.86 3.61
N TYR A 193 -12.60 -2.90 2.95
CA TYR A 193 -13.82 -2.27 3.43
C TYR A 193 -14.15 -2.63 4.89
N PRO A 194 -14.04 -3.88 5.37
CA PRO A 194 -14.31 -4.22 6.78
C PRO A 194 -13.42 -3.48 7.78
N ALA A 195 -12.18 -3.17 7.40
CA ALA A 195 -11.27 -2.39 8.23
C ALA A 195 -11.66 -0.90 8.29
N LEU A 196 -12.39 -0.41 7.28
CA LEU A 196 -12.77 1.00 7.13
C LEU A 196 -14.17 1.34 7.68
N THR A 197 -15.09 0.37 7.83
CA THR A 197 -16.46 0.63 8.31
C THR A 197 -16.52 1.19 9.72
N GLY A 198 -17.52 2.03 10.00
CA GLY A 198 -17.70 2.65 11.31
C GLY A 198 -16.70 3.78 11.55
N GLU A 199 -16.40 4.03 12.82
CA GLU A 199 -15.42 5.03 13.23
C GLU A 199 -14.02 4.45 13.22
N VAL A 200 -13.13 5.05 12.42
CA VAL A 200 -11.73 4.59 12.26
C VAL A 200 -10.78 5.78 12.12
N TYR A 201 -9.50 5.52 12.38
CA TYR A 201 -8.43 6.46 12.07
C TYR A 201 -7.70 6.02 10.80
N VAL A 202 -7.61 6.92 9.83
CA VAL A 202 -6.82 6.73 8.62
C VAL A 202 -5.69 7.76 8.57
N GLY A 203 -4.57 7.40 7.97
CA GLY A 203 -3.40 8.27 7.94
C GLY A 203 -2.59 8.18 6.67
N ILE A 204 -1.70 9.15 6.52
CA ILE A 204 -0.61 9.19 5.54
C ILE A 204 0.69 9.29 6.31
N PHE A 205 1.63 8.45 5.96
CA PHE A 205 3.05 8.53 6.35
C PHE A 205 3.89 8.84 5.11
N ILE A 206 4.86 9.74 5.23
CA ILE A 206 5.94 9.94 4.25
C ILE A 206 7.24 10.03 5.03
N ASP A 207 8.23 9.25 4.63
CA ASP A 207 9.55 9.20 5.29
C ASP A 207 10.42 10.41 4.94
N THR A 208 9.83 11.60 5.05
CA THR A 208 10.55 12.87 4.87
C THR A 208 11.31 13.30 6.12
N TRP A 209 12.45 13.93 5.93
CA TRP A 209 13.31 14.46 7.01
C TRP A 209 13.56 15.95 6.82
N THR A 210 12.75 16.62 5.99
CA THR A 210 12.87 18.06 5.74
C THR A 210 11.67 18.82 6.31
N ALA A 211 11.90 20.08 6.70
CA ALA A 211 10.86 20.95 7.22
C ALA A 211 9.85 21.36 6.13
N GLU A 212 10.28 21.37 4.89
CA GLU A 212 9.44 21.67 3.72
C GLU A 212 8.47 20.52 3.43
N GLY A 213 9.01 19.28 3.34
CA GLY A 213 8.24 18.06 3.14
C GLY A 213 7.39 18.02 1.88
N TYR A 214 6.16 17.55 2.04
CA TYR A 214 5.20 17.30 0.98
C TYR A 214 3.83 17.86 1.32
N VAL A 215 3.02 18.06 0.28
CA VAL A 215 1.57 18.31 0.39
C VAL A 215 0.85 17.08 -0.14
N ALA A 216 -0.08 16.54 0.66
CA ALA A 216 -0.82 15.33 0.34
C ALA A 216 -2.33 15.54 0.44
N SER A 217 -3.07 14.92 -0.49
CA SER A 217 -4.53 14.79 -0.43
C SER A 217 -4.91 13.33 -0.51
N MET A 218 -5.97 12.93 0.21
CA MET A 218 -6.50 11.57 0.20
C MET A 218 -8.01 11.61 0.15
N GLU A 219 -8.57 10.83 -0.76
CA GLU A 219 -10.02 10.66 -0.94
C GLU A 219 -10.36 9.17 -0.88
N LEU A 220 -11.42 8.83 -0.17
CA LEU A 220 -12.01 7.50 -0.14
C LEU A 220 -13.35 7.53 -0.87
N ASN A 221 -13.52 6.66 -1.85
CA ASN A 221 -14.75 6.53 -2.60
C ASN A 221 -15.37 5.16 -2.34
N VAL A 222 -16.62 5.16 -1.85
CA VAL A 222 -17.42 3.94 -1.66
C VAL A 222 -18.59 4.00 -2.63
N LYS A 223 -18.68 3.01 -3.52
CA LYS A 223 -19.77 2.87 -4.48
C LYS A 223 -20.59 1.65 -4.12
N GLU A 224 -21.86 1.88 -3.81
CA GLU A 224 -22.81 0.80 -3.50
C GLU A 224 -23.28 0.11 -4.77
N THR A 225 -23.33 -1.20 -4.75
CA THR A 225 -23.87 -2.00 -5.89
C THR A 225 -25.36 -1.72 -6.05
N PRO A 226 -25.83 -1.31 -7.23
CA PRO A 226 -27.23 -0.98 -7.45
C PRO A 226 -28.16 -2.20 -7.38
N VAL A 227 -27.64 -3.39 -7.64
CA VAL A 227 -28.42 -4.64 -7.62
C VAL A 227 -28.43 -5.19 -6.20
N PRO A 228 -29.61 -5.44 -5.60
CA PRO A 228 -29.71 -6.11 -4.32
C PRO A 228 -29.08 -7.50 -4.38
N CYS A 229 -28.13 -7.80 -3.51
CA CYS A 229 -27.63 -9.15 -3.33
C CYS A 229 -28.63 -9.97 -2.50
N GLU A 230 -28.90 -11.20 -2.88
CA GLU A 230 -29.71 -12.12 -2.10
C GLU A 230 -29.04 -12.45 -0.76
N LYS A 231 -27.70 -12.38 -0.74
CA LYS A 231 -26.88 -12.63 0.44
C LYS A 231 -25.68 -11.70 0.44
N LEU A 232 -25.54 -10.91 1.50
CA LEU A 232 -24.36 -10.09 1.73
C LEU A 232 -23.15 -11.00 2.01
N ILE A 233 -22.09 -10.84 1.23
CA ILE A 233 -20.79 -11.48 1.51
C ILE A 233 -20.12 -10.71 2.65
N ARG A 234 -19.94 -11.39 3.78
CA ARG A 234 -19.16 -10.84 4.89
C ARG A 234 -17.69 -11.08 4.63
N ARG A 235 -16.97 -10.02 4.41
CA ARG A 235 -15.52 -10.06 4.20
C ARG A 235 -14.79 -9.79 5.51
N HIS A 236 -13.64 -10.44 5.69
CA HIS A 236 -12.78 -10.29 6.85
C HIS A 236 -11.37 -9.93 6.42
N VAL A 237 -10.67 -9.16 7.25
CA VAL A 237 -9.28 -8.76 7.04
C VAL A 237 -8.51 -9.03 8.32
N GLU A 238 -7.44 -9.79 8.23
CA GLU A 238 -6.53 -10.12 9.33
C GLU A 238 -5.11 -9.65 9.00
N PRO A 239 -4.58 -8.62 9.66
CA PRO A 239 -3.21 -8.17 9.43
C PRO A 239 -2.22 -9.18 10.02
N LEU A 240 -1.24 -9.60 9.21
CA LEU A 240 -0.21 -10.56 9.59
C LEU A 240 1.14 -9.89 9.87
N MET A 241 1.50 -8.88 9.09
CA MET A 241 2.82 -8.27 9.17
C MET A 241 2.79 -6.85 8.61
N ASN A 242 3.56 -5.94 9.25
CA ASN A 242 3.85 -4.64 8.67
C ASN A 242 5.20 -4.15 9.19
N THR A 243 6.20 -4.04 8.29
CA THR A 243 7.55 -3.57 8.63
C THR A 243 7.79 -2.10 8.28
N VAL A 244 6.73 -1.36 7.87
CA VAL A 244 6.84 0.10 7.73
C VAL A 244 7.08 0.71 9.11
N TYR A 245 8.14 1.48 9.25
CA TYR A 245 8.59 2.02 10.54
C TYR A 245 7.88 3.33 10.89
N TYR A 246 6.58 3.27 11.09
CA TYR A 246 5.76 4.44 11.45
C TYR A 246 6.22 5.10 12.75
N ILE A 247 6.40 4.32 13.82
CA ILE A 247 6.79 4.80 15.14
C ILE A 247 7.84 3.86 15.74
N GLY A 248 9.12 4.11 15.50
CA GLY A 248 10.20 3.38 16.17
C GLY A 248 10.31 1.88 15.86
N GLN A 249 9.60 1.40 14.85
CA GLN A 249 9.78 0.03 14.33
C GLN A 249 11.03 0.00 13.44
N THR A 250 12.18 0.09 14.04
CA THR A 250 13.42 0.19 13.28
C THR A 250 14.19 -1.13 13.32
N TYR A 251 13.99 -1.95 12.30
CA TYR A 251 14.87 -3.09 12.00
C TYR A 251 15.10 -3.15 10.51
N PRO A 252 15.95 -2.27 9.99
CA PRO A 252 16.11 -2.16 8.55
C PRO A 252 16.51 -3.50 7.92
N ASP A 253 17.45 -4.23 8.50
CA ASP A 253 18.03 -5.45 7.91
C ASP A 253 17.46 -6.77 8.44
N ILE A 254 16.23 -6.77 8.98
CA ILE A 254 15.68 -7.97 9.62
C ILE A 254 15.66 -9.19 8.73
N PHE A 255 15.28 -9.03 7.45
CA PHE A 255 15.22 -10.14 6.50
C PHE A 255 16.59 -10.66 6.07
N ALA A 256 17.65 -9.89 6.26
CA ALA A 256 19.03 -10.34 6.11
C ALA A 256 19.48 -11.23 7.26
N ARG A 257 18.85 -11.09 8.43
CA ARG A 257 19.20 -11.83 9.64
C ARG A 257 18.39 -13.08 9.81
N LYS A 258 17.10 -13.05 9.48
CA LYS A 258 16.17 -14.18 9.62
C LYS A 258 14.88 -13.99 8.84
N SER A 259 14.15 -15.07 8.64
CA SER A 259 12.77 -15.04 8.19
C SER A 259 11.85 -14.51 9.30
N VAL A 260 10.77 -13.84 8.90
CA VAL A 260 9.79 -13.24 9.82
C VAL A 260 8.51 -14.05 9.74
N SER A 261 7.97 -14.45 10.91
CA SER A 261 6.76 -15.26 10.99
C SER A 261 5.67 -14.59 11.82
N ALA A 262 4.42 -14.83 11.45
CA ALA A 262 3.23 -14.43 12.18
C ALA A 262 2.24 -15.57 12.25
N ASP A 263 1.71 -15.85 13.46
CA ASP A 263 0.68 -16.85 13.67
C ASP A 263 -0.72 -16.23 13.44
N PHE A 264 -1.63 -17.02 12.86
CA PHE A 264 -3.02 -16.63 12.67
C PHE A 264 -3.96 -17.84 12.84
N VAL A 265 -5.27 -17.55 12.94
CA VAL A 265 -6.30 -18.58 13.04
C VAL A 265 -7.32 -18.40 11.94
N LEU A 266 -7.46 -19.37 11.06
CA LEU A 266 -8.49 -19.36 10.02
C LEU A 266 -9.77 -20.03 10.54
N PRO A 267 -10.93 -19.35 10.55
CA PRO A 267 -12.18 -19.91 11.02
C PRO A 267 -12.74 -20.99 10.06
N LYS A 268 -13.61 -21.88 10.57
CA LYS A 268 -14.18 -23.00 9.80
C LYS A 268 -15.08 -22.59 8.62
N ASN A 269 -15.66 -21.41 8.70
CA ASN A 269 -16.54 -20.84 7.69
C ASN A 269 -15.84 -19.95 6.66
N ALA A 270 -14.52 -19.76 6.80
CA ALA A 270 -13.74 -18.98 5.85
C ALA A 270 -13.75 -19.59 4.44
N LYS A 271 -14.01 -18.75 3.45
CA LYS A 271 -14.02 -19.08 2.01
C LYS A 271 -13.20 -18.06 1.26
N ASN A 272 -12.77 -18.41 0.06
CA ASN A 272 -12.04 -17.50 -0.82
C ASN A 272 -10.85 -16.82 -0.12
N VAL A 273 -10.08 -17.61 0.62
CA VAL A 273 -8.95 -17.11 1.40
C VAL A 273 -7.86 -16.60 0.46
N ARG A 274 -7.44 -15.36 0.63
CA ARG A 274 -6.42 -14.69 -0.16
C ARG A 274 -5.41 -14.03 0.75
N LEU A 275 -4.15 -14.16 0.41
CA LEU A 275 -3.06 -13.41 1.03
C LEU A 275 -2.75 -12.21 0.14
N LYS A 276 -2.73 -11.02 0.70
CA LYS A 276 -2.26 -9.79 0.07
C LYS A 276 -0.88 -9.47 0.61
N TYR A 277 0.05 -9.19 -0.29
CA TYR A 277 1.45 -8.97 0.02
C TYR A 277 1.98 -7.73 -0.71
N ILE A 278 2.42 -6.72 0.04
CA ILE A 278 3.01 -5.49 -0.48
C ILE A 278 4.46 -5.46 -0.05
N VAL A 279 5.37 -5.30 -0.99
CA VAL A 279 6.80 -5.31 -0.68
C VAL A 279 7.57 -4.31 -1.53
N THR A 280 8.57 -3.66 -0.92
CA THR A 280 9.56 -2.81 -1.59
C THR A 280 10.91 -2.98 -0.92
N GLY A 281 11.98 -3.11 -1.71
CA GLY A 281 13.35 -3.17 -1.22
C GLY A 281 14.04 -1.81 -1.31
N HIS A 282 14.80 -1.46 -0.29
CA HIS A 282 15.47 -0.17 -0.13
C HIS A 282 16.91 -0.37 0.27
N GLY A 283 17.75 0.54 -0.16
CA GLY A 283 19.19 0.56 0.05
C GLY A 283 19.84 1.27 -1.13
N GLY A 284 19.88 2.62 -1.10
CA GLY A 284 20.22 3.48 -2.22
C GLY A 284 21.72 3.53 -2.59
N HIS A 285 22.56 2.70 -1.96
CA HIS A 285 23.96 2.58 -2.31
C HIS A 285 24.20 1.58 -3.45
N SER A 286 25.40 1.60 -4.01
CA SER A 286 25.78 0.67 -5.09
C SER A 286 25.69 -0.79 -4.63
N GLY A 287 24.86 -1.58 -5.31
CA GLY A 287 24.62 -2.99 -4.96
C GLY A 287 23.68 -3.20 -3.78
N GLY A 288 23.03 -2.15 -3.25
CA GLY A 288 22.03 -2.27 -2.19
C GLY A 288 20.76 -3.00 -2.61
N ASP A 289 19.95 -3.39 -1.63
CA ASP A 289 18.71 -4.15 -1.87
C ASP A 289 17.68 -3.42 -2.76
N GLU A 290 17.82 -2.10 -2.91
CA GLU A 290 17.04 -1.31 -3.87
C GLU A 290 17.34 -1.66 -5.33
N PHE A 291 18.63 -1.90 -5.64
CA PHE A 291 19.14 -2.05 -7.01
C PHE A 291 19.56 -3.48 -7.37
N VAL A 292 19.37 -4.44 -6.48
CA VAL A 292 19.71 -5.84 -6.71
C VAL A 292 18.48 -6.73 -6.51
N PRO A 293 18.01 -7.42 -7.57
CA PRO A 293 16.85 -8.31 -7.48
C PRO A 293 17.04 -9.38 -6.39
N LYS A 294 16.07 -9.53 -5.49
CA LYS A 294 16.06 -10.55 -4.44
C LYS A 294 14.77 -11.35 -4.50
N LYS A 295 14.88 -12.67 -4.39
CA LYS A 295 13.71 -13.55 -4.32
C LYS A 295 13.02 -13.37 -2.97
N ASN A 296 11.70 -13.17 -3.00
CA ASN A 296 10.83 -13.23 -1.83
C ASN A 296 10.14 -14.60 -1.83
N ILE A 297 10.10 -15.24 -0.68
CA ILE A 297 9.48 -16.57 -0.48
C ILE A 297 8.46 -16.45 0.62
N LEU A 298 7.21 -16.79 0.31
CA LEU A 298 6.08 -16.80 1.22
C LEU A 298 5.69 -18.22 1.53
N SER A 299 5.61 -18.57 2.81
CA SER A 299 5.30 -19.91 3.27
C SER A 299 4.17 -19.90 4.29
N ILE A 300 3.37 -20.99 4.31
CA ILE A 300 2.40 -21.27 5.37
C ILE A 300 2.74 -22.66 5.92
N ASP A 301 2.90 -22.75 7.25
CA ASP A 301 3.28 -23.97 7.97
C ASP A 301 4.55 -24.62 7.40
N GLY A 302 5.51 -23.79 6.99
CA GLY A 302 6.78 -24.23 6.40
C GLY A 302 6.70 -24.68 4.93
N LYS A 303 5.50 -24.65 4.31
CA LYS A 303 5.32 -24.96 2.89
C LYS A 303 5.29 -23.66 2.08
N GLU A 304 6.14 -23.56 1.06
CA GLU A 304 6.11 -22.44 0.11
C GLU A 304 4.75 -22.39 -0.61
N VAL A 305 4.06 -21.25 -0.52
CA VAL A 305 2.79 -20.99 -1.20
C VAL A 305 2.97 -20.02 -2.37
N TYR A 306 4.00 -19.19 -2.34
CA TYR A 306 4.32 -18.27 -3.41
C TYR A 306 5.78 -17.84 -3.32
N SER A 307 6.41 -17.58 -4.46
CA SER A 307 7.69 -16.90 -4.51
C SER A 307 7.88 -16.15 -5.81
N PHE A 308 8.54 -15.00 -5.74
CA PHE A 308 8.80 -14.14 -6.89
C PHE A 308 9.98 -13.20 -6.62
N ILE A 309 10.40 -12.50 -7.64
CA ILE A 309 11.38 -11.43 -7.53
C ILE A 309 10.64 -10.11 -7.71
N PRO A 310 10.45 -9.30 -6.65
CA PRO A 310 9.80 -8.01 -6.74
C PRO A 310 10.73 -7.01 -7.44
N TRP A 311 10.52 -6.80 -8.74
CA TRP A 311 11.40 -5.99 -9.57
C TRP A 311 10.61 -5.14 -10.56
N ARG A 312 11.05 -3.89 -10.76
CA ARG A 312 10.51 -2.98 -11.78
C ARG A 312 11.62 -2.44 -12.67
N ASP A 313 11.39 -2.47 -13.97
CA ASP A 313 12.29 -1.94 -15.00
C ASP A 313 11.63 -0.86 -15.89
N ASP A 314 10.43 -0.43 -15.50
CA ASP A 314 9.62 0.57 -16.20
C ASP A 314 9.77 1.99 -15.63
N CYS A 315 10.76 2.24 -14.76
CA CYS A 315 10.89 3.49 -14.02
C CYS A 315 11.07 4.74 -14.91
N ALA A 316 11.63 4.58 -16.11
CA ALA A 316 11.72 5.66 -17.09
C ALA A 316 10.35 6.24 -17.51
N SER A 317 9.25 5.47 -17.39
CA SER A 317 7.89 5.93 -17.68
C SER A 317 7.40 7.01 -16.72
N PHE A 318 8.01 7.10 -15.54
CA PHE A 318 7.69 8.09 -14.49
C PHE A 318 8.55 9.36 -14.58
N ARG A 319 9.45 9.48 -15.57
CA ARG A 319 10.39 10.60 -15.68
C ARG A 319 9.72 11.97 -15.57
N ARG A 320 8.54 12.17 -16.14
CA ARG A 320 7.82 13.45 -16.12
C ARG A 320 7.46 13.94 -14.72
N PHE A 321 7.46 13.06 -13.72
CA PHE A 321 7.22 13.38 -12.31
C PHE A 321 8.50 13.67 -11.53
N ASN A 322 9.69 13.55 -12.13
CA ASN A 322 10.98 13.59 -11.45
C ASN A 322 11.87 14.77 -11.86
N PRO A 323 11.41 16.04 -11.68
CA PRO A 323 12.18 17.20 -12.13
C PRO A 323 13.50 17.39 -11.39
N ALA A 324 13.60 16.94 -10.13
CA ALA A 324 14.80 17.10 -9.31
C ALA A 324 15.75 15.89 -9.33
N THR A 325 15.53 14.90 -10.22
CA THR A 325 16.38 13.70 -10.31
C THR A 325 17.81 14.04 -10.71
N GLY A 326 18.78 13.28 -10.19
CA GLY A 326 20.17 13.33 -10.66
C GLY A 326 20.29 12.74 -12.08
N VAL A 327 21.14 13.35 -12.93
CA VAL A 327 21.40 12.85 -14.28
C VAL A 327 22.92 12.79 -14.49
N TRP A 328 23.41 11.71 -15.10
CA TRP A 328 24.81 11.55 -15.51
C TRP A 328 24.90 10.89 -16.89
N LEU A 329 26.08 11.00 -17.52
CA LEU A 329 26.36 10.39 -18.82
C LEU A 329 26.98 9.00 -18.65
N VAL A 330 26.49 8.04 -19.40
CA VAL A 330 27.04 6.69 -19.52
C VAL A 330 27.44 6.42 -20.96
N LYS A 331 28.57 5.74 -21.17
CA LYS A 331 28.97 5.28 -22.51
C LYS A 331 28.19 4.03 -22.88
N ARG A 332 27.57 4.06 -24.03
CA ARG A 332 26.83 2.92 -24.59
C ARG A 332 27.11 2.77 -26.06
N LEU A 333 27.04 1.54 -26.54
CA LEU A 333 27.11 1.23 -27.96
C LEU A 333 25.75 1.53 -28.62
N ALA A 334 25.72 2.42 -29.59
CA ALA A 334 24.53 2.75 -30.38
C ALA A 334 24.69 2.31 -31.82
N ALA A 335 23.64 1.71 -32.36
CA ALA A 335 23.54 1.36 -33.77
C ALA A 335 23.02 2.55 -34.58
N TYR A 336 23.53 2.74 -35.79
CA TYR A 336 23.01 3.72 -36.73
C TYR A 336 23.19 3.23 -38.16
N ILE A 337 22.45 3.82 -39.10
CA ILE A 337 22.59 3.55 -40.56
C ILE A 337 23.37 4.70 -41.15
N ALA A 338 24.51 4.38 -41.75
CA ALA A 338 25.30 5.29 -42.55
C ALA A 338 25.02 5.03 -44.06
N GLU A 339 25.56 5.89 -44.94
CA GLU A 339 25.41 5.73 -46.41
C GLU A 339 25.90 4.38 -46.92
N ASP A 340 26.92 3.82 -46.27
CA ASP A 340 27.54 2.53 -46.58
C ASP A 340 27.03 1.35 -45.73
N GLY A 341 25.91 1.53 -45.03
CA GLY A 341 25.22 0.46 -44.31
C GLY A 341 25.17 0.63 -42.80
N TYR A 342 24.88 -0.49 -42.08
CA TYR A 342 24.77 -0.55 -40.65
C TYR A 342 26.12 -0.39 -39.95
N LYS A 343 26.17 0.50 -38.96
CA LYS A 343 27.35 0.75 -38.14
C LYS A 343 26.99 0.86 -36.66
N VAL A 344 28.00 0.75 -35.80
CA VAL A 344 27.93 1.00 -34.37
C VAL A 344 28.98 2.02 -33.95
N LYS A 345 28.65 2.82 -32.94
CA LYS A 345 29.58 3.77 -32.33
C LYS A 345 29.30 3.91 -30.84
N ASP A 346 30.33 4.29 -30.11
CA ASP A 346 30.13 4.73 -28.71
C ASP A 346 29.43 6.08 -28.69
N VAL A 347 28.40 6.18 -27.90
CA VAL A 347 27.69 7.42 -27.60
C VAL A 347 27.67 7.65 -26.09
N GLU A 348 27.60 8.89 -25.68
CA GLU A 348 27.28 9.25 -24.30
C GLU A 348 25.77 9.42 -24.21
N GLU A 349 25.15 8.53 -23.42
CA GLU A 349 23.70 8.53 -23.16
C GLU A 349 23.44 9.05 -21.75
N PRO A 350 22.47 9.97 -21.57
CA PRO A 350 22.08 10.43 -20.26
C PRO A 350 21.25 9.37 -19.54
N LEU A 351 21.62 9.10 -18.31
CA LEU A 351 20.90 8.25 -17.38
C LEU A 351 20.44 9.09 -16.20
N ALA A 352 19.17 8.99 -15.85
CA ALA A 352 18.67 9.62 -14.65
C ALA A 352 18.47 8.60 -13.52
N SER A 353 18.75 9.03 -12.30
CA SER A 353 18.54 8.22 -11.10
C SER A 353 17.11 7.66 -11.01
N SER A 354 16.12 8.48 -11.38
CA SER A 354 14.71 8.06 -11.41
C SER A 354 14.39 6.94 -12.38
N ASP A 355 15.25 6.66 -13.37
CA ASP A 355 15.01 5.65 -14.42
C ASP A 355 15.58 4.29 -14.08
N LEU A 356 16.40 4.21 -13.05
CA LEU A 356 17.02 2.94 -12.64
C LEU A 356 15.94 1.95 -12.18
N SER A 357 16.09 0.72 -12.64
CA SER A 357 15.27 -0.41 -12.17
C SER A 357 15.47 -0.62 -10.67
N ARG A 358 14.40 -0.98 -9.95
CA ARG A 358 14.38 -1.10 -8.50
C ARG A 358 13.55 -2.26 -8.00
N SER A 359 13.73 -2.60 -6.74
CA SER A 359 13.00 -3.65 -6.05
C SER A 359 11.54 -3.24 -5.78
N ASN A 360 10.71 -3.44 -6.79
CA ASN A 360 9.24 -3.29 -6.83
C ASN A 360 8.70 -1.85 -6.69
N TRP A 361 9.50 -0.83 -6.98
CA TRP A 361 9.02 0.54 -6.98
C TRP A 361 9.77 1.43 -7.97
N CYS A 362 9.17 2.56 -8.32
CA CYS A 362 9.82 3.63 -9.07
C CYS A 362 9.49 4.98 -8.43
N PRO A 363 10.38 5.98 -8.49
CA PRO A 363 10.05 7.33 -8.01
C PRO A 363 8.83 7.89 -8.74
N GLY A 364 7.71 8.07 -8.02
CA GLY A 364 6.42 8.50 -8.55
C GLY A 364 5.42 7.37 -8.82
N SER A 365 5.74 6.13 -8.48
CA SER A 365 4.80 5.01 -8.61
C SER A 365 4.09 4.69 -7.29
N ASP A 366 2.93 4.07 -7.42
CA ASP A 366 2.34 3.25 -6.36
C ASP A 366 2.84 1.80 -6.45
N VAL A 367 2.52 1.01 -5.43
CA VAL A 367 2.87 -0.41 -5.33
C VAL A 367 1.59 -1.21 -5.10
N ALA A 368 1.16 -1.94 -6.12
CA ALA A 368 0.02 -2.83 -6.01
C ALA A 368 0.36 -4.05 -5.14
N PRO A 369 -0.58 -4.56 -4.32
CA PRO A 369 -0.39 -5.80 -3.60
C PRO A 369 -0.36 -7.01 -4.54
N GLU A 370 0.56 -7.94 -4.31
CA GLU A 370 0.45 -9.30 -4.84
C GLU A 370 -0.73 -10.01 -4.18
N GLU A 371 -1.56 -10.67 -4.97
CA GLU A 371 -2.68 -11.46 -4.48
C GLU A 371 -2.45 -12.95 -4.69
N ILE A 372 -2.43 -13.71 -3.60
CA ILE A 372 -2.18 -15.14 -3.60
C ILE A 372 -3.43 -15.87 -3.09
N CYS A 373 -4.08 -16.65 -3.97
CA CYS A 373 -5.24 -17.47 -3.60
C CYS A 373 -4.80 -18.71 -2.83
N LEU A 374 -5.29 -18.88 -1.61
CA LEU A 374 -4.96 -19.99 -0.70
C LEU A 374 -6.11 -21.03 -0.69
N LYS A 375 -6.39 -21.62 -1.86
CA LYS A 375 -7.57 -22.49 -2.07
C LYS A 375 -7.61 -23.73 -1.15
N ASP A 376 -6.44 -24.27 -0.79
CA ASP A 376 -6.33 -25.53 -0.04
C ASP A 376 -6.09 -25.31 1.45
N LEU A 377 -6.08 -24.05 1.91
CA LEU A 377 -5.82 -23.75 3.32
C LEU A 377 -7.02 -24.14 4.16
N GLN A 378 -6.81 -25.06 5.09
CA GLN A 378 -7.85 -25.56 5.98
C GLN A 378 -8.07 -24.62 7.16
N ALA A 379 -9.22 -24.74 7.82
CA ALA A 379 -9.46 -24.02 9.07
C ALA A 379 -8.52 -24.50 10.18
N GLY A 380 -8.02 -23.59 11.01
CA GLY A 380 -7.13 -23.93 12.11
C GLY A 380 -6.08 -22.88 12.40
N LYS A 381 -5.11 -23.26 13.20
CA LYS A 381 -3.94 -22.43 13.49
C LYS A 381 -2.89 -22.63 12.40
N HIS A 382 -2.32 -21.54 11.96
CA HIS A 382 -1.30 -21.49 10.90
C HIS A 382 -0.21 -20.49 11.24
N THR A 383 0.95 -20.68 10.64
CA THR A 383 2.09 -19.76 10.72
C THR A 383 2.44 -19.29 9.32
N PHE A 384 2.27 -17.99 9.05
CA PHE A 384 2.75 -17.33 7.84
C PHE A 384 4.20 -16.90 8.03
N THR A 385 5.04 -17.12 7.03
CA THR A 385 6.48 -16.78 7.08
C THR A 385 6.91 -16.08 5.78
N VAL A 386 7.64 -14.98 5.93
CA VAL A 386 8.34 -14.28 4.84
C VAL A 386 9.83 -14.51 4.98
N SER A 387 10.47 -14.94 3.88
CA SER A 387 11.92 -15.07 3.76
C SER A 387 12.40 -14.32 2.51
N ILE A 388 13.50 -13.57 2.67
CA ILE A 388 14.17 -12.88 1.56
C ILE A 388 15.64 -13.31 1.57
N PRO A 389 15.94 -14.47 0.99
CA PRO A 389 17.32 -14.96 0.93
C PRO A 389 18.23 -13.94 0.22
N ASN A 390 19.42 -13.74 0.77
CA ASN A 390 20.40 -12.78 0.27
C ASN A 390 20.01 -11.30 0.41
N ALA A 391 19.00 -10.94 1.21
CA ALA A 391 18.82 -9.57 1.68
C ALA A 391 20.11 -9.11 2.39
N GLN A 392 20.46 -7.85 2.25
CA GLN A 392 21.73 -7.34 2.77
C GLN A 392 21.57 -6.80 4.19
N VAL A 393 22.58 -7.00 5.01
CA VAL A 393 22.69 -6.37 6.33
C VAL A 393 22.97 -4.86 6.19
N ALA A 394 22.52 -4.07 7.15
CA ALA A 394 22.95 -2.69 7.27
C ALA A 394 24.45 -2.65 7.66
N ASN A 395 25.22 -1.76 7.04
CA ASN A 395 26.64 -1.59 7.28
C ASN A 395 26.98 -0.10 7.35
N GLY A 396 27.15 0.42 8.56
CA GLY A 396 27.39 1.84 8.77
C GLY A 396 26.24 2.71 8.23
N GLU A 397 26.52 3.57 7.25
CA GLU A 397 25.52 4.41 6.59
C GLU A 397 24.78 3.70 5.44
N GLU A 398 25.23 2.50 5.06
CA GLU A 398 24.59 1.68 4.04
C GLU A 398 23.39 0.94 4.64
N LEU A 399 22.24 1.60 4.64
CA LEU A 399 21.00 1.04 5.16
C LEU A 399 20.32 0.18 4.08
N ASN A 400 20.11 -1.10 4.38
CA ASN A 400 19.34 -2.03 3.58
C ASN A 400 18.09 -2.43 4.37
N HIS A 401 16.92 -2.37 3.75
CA HIS A 401 15.69 -2.79 4.41
C HIS A 401 14.60 -3.15 3.41
N TRP A 402 13.67 -3.99 3.85
CA TRP A 402 12.48 -4.38 3.08
C TRP A 402 11.24 -3.90 3.84
N LEU A 403 10.43 -3.10 3.17
CA LEU A 403 9.12 -2.71 3.68
C LEU A 403 8.11 -3.75 3.19
N VAL A 404 7.62 -4.55 4.12
CA VAL A 404 6.65 -5.62 3.89
C VAL A 404 5.36 -5.29 4.62
N SER A 405 4.23 -5.44 3.93
CA SER A 405 2.90 -5.42 4.53
C SER A 405 2.14 -6.65 4.03
N ALA A 406 1.58 -7.43 4.95
CA ALA A 406 0.85 -8.65 4.61
C ALA A 406 -0.41 -8.77 5.45
N TYR A 407 -1.51 -9.16 4.80
CA TYR A 407 -2.78 -9.43 5.46
C TYR A 407 -3.57 -10.51 4.71
N LEU A 408 -4.38 -11.24 5.45
CA LEU A 408 -5.34 -12.19 4.89
C LEU A 408 -6.69 -11.50 4.65
N VAL A 409 -7.37 -11.96 3.61
CA VAL A 409 -8.76 -11.63 3.31
C VAL A 409 -9.52 -12.92 3.07
N TRP A 410 -10.69 -13.03 3.67
CA TRP A 410 -11.59 -14.16 3.39
C TRP A 410 -13.05 -13.73 3.46
N ASP A 411 -13.93 -14.55 2.91
CA ASP A 411 -15.38 -14.36 2.92
C ASP A 411 -16.02 -15.39 3.86
N GLU A 412 -17.19 -15.02 4.47
CA GLU A 412 -18.05 -15.89 5.27
C GLU A 412 -19.46 -16.02 4.69
#